data_ad6f454057472b6e0eec58a33e3ab6fd
#
_entry.id   ad6f454057472b6e0eec58a33e3ab6fd
#
_cell.length_a   1.000
_cell.length_b   1.000
_cell.length_c   1.000
_cell.angle_alpha   90.00
_cell.angle_beta   90.00
_cell.angle_gamma   90.00
#
_symmetry.space_group_name_H-M   'P 1'
#
loop_
_entity.id
_entity.type
_entity.pdbx_description
1 polymer ?
#
loop_
_entity_poly.entity_id
_entity_poly.type
_entity_poly.pdbx_seq_one_letter_code
_entity_poly.pdbx_strand_id
1 'polypeptide(L)'
;TVTMRDLLDTKIMGILTPAPSVVRKIFEEKYQVSPKAATEFYYHFSQATNYIRTDRIIKDEKWETDTEFGKMDITINLSKPEKDPRDIAKAGTAKKSGYPACLLCRENEGYAGHLSHPARQNHRIIPITLCGEQYYLQYSPYVYYNEHCIIFNKNHIPMVINEITFNKLLDFVKQFPHYMAGSNADLPIVGGSI
;
A
#
# COMPACT_ATOMS: atom_id res chain seq x y z
N THR A 1 3.62 16.55 8.71
CA THR A 1 2.82 17.64 8.12
C THR A 1 2.99 17.58 6.61
N VAL A 2 1.91 17.43 5.85
CA VAL A 2 1.93 17.50 4.39
C VAL A 2 2.29 18.94 4.03
N THR A 3 3.38 19.11 3.31
CA THR A 3 3.81 20.45 2.89
C THR A 3 3.03 20.91 1.65
N MET A 4 2.97 22.21 1.39
CA MET A 4 2.40 22.76 0.15
C MET A 4 3.10 22.14 -1.08
N ARG A 5 4.40 21.90 -1.00
CA ARG A 5 5.18 21.24 -2.03
C ARG A 5 4.65 19.83 -2.33
N ASP A 6 4.32 19.05 -1.29
CA ASP A 6 3.80 17.68 -1.45
C ASP A 6 2.43 17.67 -2.13
N LEU A 7 1.57 18.61 -1.76
CA LEU A 7 0.24 18.76 -2.39
C LEU A 7 0.38 19.13 -3.87
N LEU A 8 1.27 20.08 -4.17
CA LEU A 8 1.51 20.53 -5.54
C LEU A 8 2.10 19.40 -6.39
N ASP A 9 3.11 18.71 -5.87
CA ASP A 9 3.73 17.55 -6.53
C ASP A 9 2.69 16.48 -6.85
N THR A 10 1.89 16.06 -5.88
CA THR A 10 0.85 15.04 -6.08
C THR A 10 -0.18 15.49 -7.14
N LYS A 11 -0.52 16.76 -7.17
CA LYS A 11 -1.46 17.31 -8.14
C LYS A 11 -0.88 17.33 -9.56
N ILE A 12 0.36 17.78 -9.72
CA ILE A 12 1.04 17.81 -11.03
C ILE A 12 1.24 16.39 -11.53
N MET A 13 1.78 15.50 -10.69
CA MET A 13 1.98 14.10 -11.05
C MET A 13 0.65 13.41 -11.36
N GLY A 14 -0.44 13.77 -10.67
CA GLY A 14 -1.77 13.25 -10.98
C GLY A 14 -2.27 13.58 -12.39
N ILE A 15 -1.93 14.77 -12.88
CA ILE A 15 -2.25 15.18 -14.27
C ILE A 15 -1.44 14.37 -15.29
N LEU A 16 -0.17 14.10 -14.98
CA LEU A 16 0.74 13.36 -15.86
C LEU A 16 0.54 11.83 -15.76
N THR A 17 -0.08 11.36 -14.71
CA THR A 17 -0.28 9.92 -14.47
C THR A 17 -1.36 9.36 -15.41
N PRO A 18 -1.07 8.32 -16.20
CA PRO A 18 -2.04 7.69 -17.09
C PRO A 18 -3.32 7.26 -16.38
N ALA A 19 -4.41 7.20 -17.13
CA ALA A 19 -5.70 6.72 -16.61
C ALA A 19 -5.58 5.28 -16.02
N PRO A 20 -6.38 4.94 -15.00
CA PRO A 20 -6.36 3.60 -14.40
C PRO A 20 -6.47 2.46 -15.41
N SER A 21 -7.33 2.60 -16.42
CA SER A 21 -7.53 1.61 -17.47
C SER A 21 -6.25 1.35 -18.30
N VAL A 22 -5.46 2.39 -18.56
CA VAL A 22 -4.20 2.26 -19.30
C VAL A 22 -3.18 1.47 -18.48
N VAL A 23 -3.01 1.81 -17.20
CA VAL A 23 -2.06 1.14 -16.32
C VAL A 23 -2.44 -0.33 -16.13
N ARG A 24 -3.73 -0.63 -15.93
CA ARG A 24 -4.26 -2.00 -15.79
C ARG A 24 -4.03 -2.82 -17.05
N LYS A 25 -4.25 -2.23 -18.21
CA LYS A 25 -3.99 -2.90 -19.51
C LYS A 25 -2.52 -3.27 -19.66
N ILE A 26 -1.60 -2.33 -19.38
CA ILE A 26 -0.16 -2.61 -19.47
C ILE A 26 0.25 -3.68 -18.43
N PHE A 27 -0.30 -3.61 -17.22
CA PHE A 27 -0.05 -4.64 -16.21
C PHE A 27 -0.48 -6.02 -16.70
N GLU A 28 -1.67 -6.15 -17.27
CA GLU A 28 -2.19 -7.41 -17.82
C GLU A 28 -1.33 -7.93 -18.96
N GLU A 29 -0.95 -7.09 -19.92
CA GLU A 29 -0.06 -7.45 -21.00
C GLU A 29 1.29 -7.97 -20.48
N LYS A 30 1.84 -7.33 -19.44
CA LYS A 30 3.07 -7.79 -18.77
C LYS A 30 2.86 -9.10 -18.01
N TYR A 31 1.70 -9.27 -17.39
CA TYR A 31 1.36 -10.49 -16.66
C TYR A 31 1.30 -11.71 -17.56
N GLN A 32 0.90 -11.56 -18.84
CA GLN A 32 0.95 -12.64 -19.84
C GLN A 32 2.39 -13.08 -20.15
N VAL A 33 3.37 -12.19 -19.94
CA VAL A 33 4.79 -12.55 -20.07
C VAL A 33 5.27 -13.27 -18.80
N SER A 34 5.08 -12.64 -17.65
CA SER A 34 5.29 -13.26 -16.34
C SER A 34 4.69 -12.38 -15.22
N PRO A 35 4.26 -12.98 -14.10
CA PRO A 35 3.84 -12.21 -12.93
C PRO A 35 4.90 -11.21 -12.45
N LYS A 36 6.18 -11.61 -12.52
CA LYS A 36 7.30 -10.75 -12.13
C LYS A 36 7.42 -9.52 -13.03
N ALA A 37 7.33 -9.68 -14.35
CA ALA A 37 7.38 -8.56 -15.28
C ALA A 37 6.25 -7.54 -15.06
N ALA A 38 5.07 -8.00 -14.65
CA ALA A 38 3.94 -7.14 -14.30
C ALA A 38 4.18 -6.34 -13.03
N THR A 39 4.66 -6.99 -11.98
CA THR A 39 4.94 -6.33 -10.70
C THR A 39 6.11 -5.37 -10.78
N GLU A 40 7.19 -5.71 -11.49
CA GLU A 40 8.32 -4.82 -11.77
C GLU A 40 7.86 -3.55 -12.51
N PHE A 41 7.05 -3.71 -13.57
CA PHE A 41 6.47 -2.56 -14.27
C PHE A 41 5.68 -1.67 -13.30
N TYR A 42 4.80 -2.26 -12.51
CA TYR A 42 3.93 -1.50 -11.63
C TYR A 42 4.70 -0.85 -10.47
N TYR A 43 5.77 -1.48 -9.99
CA TYR A 43 6.67 -0.90 -8.99
C TYR A 43 7.39 0.34 -9.53
N HIS A 44 8.03 0.22 -10.70
CA HIS A 44 8.69 1.35 -11.35
C HIS A 44 7.72 2.47 -11.73
N PHE A 45 6.52 2.11 -12.18
CA PHE A 45 5.46 3.09 -12.42
C PHE A 45 5.11 3.85 -11.13
N SER A 46 4.97 3.17 -10.01
CA SER A 46 4.65 3.79 -8.72
C SER A 46 5.76 4.71 -8.19
N GLN A 47 7.01 4.43 -8.55
CA GLN A 47 8.16 5.31 -8.30
C GLN A 47 8.15 6.52 -9.25
N ALA A 48 7.98 6.29 -10.55
CA ALA A 48 8.00 7.34 -11.57
C ALA A 48 6.87 8.37 -11.37
N THR A 49 5.75 7.96 -10.81
CA THR A 49 4.63 8.86 -10.46
C THR A 49 4.78 9.55 -9.11
N ASN A 50 5.89 9.40 -8.41
CA ASN A 50 6.12 9.89 -7.04
C ASN A 50 5.07 9.41 -6.02
N TYR A 51 4.37 8.32 -6.30
CA TYR A 51 3.55 7.66 -5.29
C TYR A 51 4.46 6.99 -4.24
N ILE A 52 5.47 6.26 -4.68
CA ILE A 52 6.60 5.83 -3.86
C ILE A 52 7.67 6.91 -3.92
N ARG A 53 7.88 7.62 -2.82
CA ARG A 53 8.83 8.73 -2.73
C ARG A 53 10.21 8.22 -2.38
N THR A 54 10.98 7.83 -3.39
CA THR A 54 12.32 7.27 -3.22
C THR A 54 13.29 8.25 -2.56
N ASP A 55 13.15 9.55 -2.80
CA ASP A 55 13.91 10.63 -2.15
C ASP A 55 13.74 10.68 -0.62
N ARG A 56 12.63 10.15 -0.11
CA ARG A 56 12.38 10.03 1.34
C ARG A 56 12.85 8.71 1.88
N ILE A 57 12.60 7.62 1.15
CA ILE A 57 12.96 6.26 1.55
C ILE A 57 14.48 6.12 1.69
N ILE A 58 15.27 6.79 0.83
CA ILE A 58 16.73 6.75 0.90
C ILE A 58 17.31 7.33 2.22
N LYS A 59 16.48 8.05 2.99
CA LYS A 59 16.84 8.59 4.29
C LYS A 59 16.57 7.63 5.45
N ASP A 60 15.84 6.55 5.19
CA ASP A 60 15.57 5.53 6.19
C ASP A 60 16.86 4.79 6.50
N GLU A 61 17.13 4.59 7.79
CA GLU A 61 18.29 3.87 8.24
C GLU A 61 17.95 2.39 8.42
N LYS A 62 18.83 1.52 7.95
CA LYS A 62 18.66 0.07 8.07
C LYS A 62 19.98 -0.61 8.37
N TRP A 63 19.97 -1.52 9.35
CA TRP A 63 21.12 -2.38 9.67
C TRP A 63 20.67 -3.71 10.23
N GLU A 64 21.55 -4.69 10.26
CA GLU A 64 21.36 -5.97 10.92
C GLU A 64 22.07 -5.97 12.29
N THR A 65 21.49 -6.67 13.25
CA THR A 65 22.09 -6.95 14.54
C THR A 65 21.95 -8.41 14.92
N ASP A 66 22.96 -8.96 15.58
CA ASP A 66 22.90 -10.34 16.11
C ASP A 66 22.16 -10.34 17.45
N THR A 67 21.28 -11.30 17.62
CA THR A 67 20.52 -11.55 18.86
C THR A 67 20.58 -13.02 19.24
N GLU A 68 20.13 -13.37 20.43
CA GLU A 68 19.99 -14.76 20.86
C GLU A 68 19.03 -15.60 19.97
N PHE A 69 18.16 -14.94 19.22
CA PHE A 69 17.21 -15.56 18.28
C PHE A 69 17.70 -15.54 16.82
N GLY A 70 18.93 -15.11 16.57
CA GLY A 70 19.50 -14.95 15.24
C GLY A 70 19.63 -13.47 14.81
N LYS A 71 19.86 -13.26 13.53
CA LYS A 71 19.97 -11.91 12.95
C LYS A 71 18.60 -11.23 12.86
N MET A 72 18.55 -9.99 13.28
CA MET A 72 17.38 -9.14 13.18
C MET A 72 17.68 -7.90 12.35
N ASP A 73 16.77 -7.56 11.43
CA ASP A 73 16.75 -6.29 10.73
C ASP A 73 16.23 -5.17 11.65
N ILE A 74 17.00 -4.12 11.80
CA ILE A 74 16.59 -2.91 12.52
C ILE A 74 16.42 -1.79 11.50
N THR A 75 15.30 -1.05 11.60
CA THR A 75 15.02 0.09 10.72
C THR A 75 14.59 1.32 11.52
N ILE A 76 15.08 2.49 11.10
CA ILE A 76 14.51 3.79 11.50
C ILE A 76 13.83 4.39 10.28
N ASN A 77 12.51 4.39 10.28
CA ASN A 77 11.69 4.85 9.16
C ASN A 77 11.47 6.36 9.24
N LEU A 78 12.41 7.16 8.76
CA LEU A 78 12.27 8.62 8.68
C LEU A 78 11.23 9.05 7.63
N SER A 79 10.99 8.21 6.62
CA SER A 79 9.97 8.42 5.60
C SER A 79 8.54 8.27 6.13
N LYS A 80 8.35 7.51 7.21
CA LYS A 80 7.08 7.29 7.88
C LYS A 80 7.21 7.56 9.39
N PRO A 81 7.04 8.79 9.85
CA PRO A 81 7.01 9.06 11.27
C PRO A 81 5.84 8.31 11.92
N GLU A 82 6.12 7.68 13.05
CA GLU A 82 5.09 7.00 13.85
C GLU A 82 4.01 8.00 14.28
N LYS A 83 2.78 7.54 14.28
CA LYS A 83 1.66 8.36 14.79
C LYS A 83 1.71 8.38 16.30
N ASP A 84 1.55 9.57 16.88
CA ASP A 84 1.36 9.72 18.33
C ASP A 84 0.14 8.89 18.77
N PRO A 85 0.27 8.00 19.79
CA PRO A 85 -0.86 7.23 20.32
C PRO A 85 -2.07 8.09 20.70
N ARG A 86 -1.83 9.33 21.14
CA ARG A 86 -2.88 10.30 21.43
C ARG A 86 -3.65 10.74 20.20
N ASP A 87 -2.98 10.88 19.05
CA ASP A 87 -3.62 11.22 17.79
C ASP A 87 -4.41 10.03 17.23
N ILE A 88 -3.94 8.80 17.45
CA ILE A 88 -4.69 7.59 17.11
C ILE A 88 -5.99 7.52 17.93
N ALA A 89 -5.91 7.76 19.23
CA ALA A 89 -7.09 7.76 20.11
C ALA A 89 -8.11 8.84 19.71
N LYS A 90 -7.64 10.06 19.40
CA LYS A 90 -8.49 11.16 18.89
C LYS A 90 -9.14 10.83 17.55
N ALA A 91 -8.39 10.21 16.64
CA ALA A 91 -8.93 9.78 15.35
C ALA A 91 -10.01 8.70 15.49
N GLY A 92 -9.89 7.81 16.48
CA GLY A 92 -10.90 6.80 16.79
C GLY A 92 -12.24 7.37 17.28
N THR A 93 -12.21 8.53 17.92
CA THR A 93 -13.41 9.22 18.45
C THR A 93 -13.94 10.30 17.49
N ALA A 94 -13.18 10.68 16.47
CA ALA A 94 -13.58 11.70 15.51
C ALA A 94 -14.73 11.22 14.61
N LYS A 95 -15.66 12.12 14.32
CA LYS A 95 -16.76 11.86 13.39
C LYS A 95 -16.20 11.46 12.03
N LYS A 96 -16.40 10.21 11.61
CA LYS A 96 -15.90 9.72 10.32
C LYS A 96 -16.63 10.42 9.20
N SER A 97 -15.92 11.18 8.38
CA SER A 97 -16.44 11.67 7.11
C SER A 97 -16.47 10.48 6.15
N GLY A 98 -17.63 10.12 5.66
CA GLY A 98 -17.89 8.80 5.07
C GLY A 98 -17.21 8.45 3.76
N TYR A 99 -16.16 9.18 3.26
CA TYR A 99 -15.58 8.83 1.96
C TYR A 99 -14.24 9.54 1.69
N PRO A 100 -13.18 8.80 1.32
CA PRO A 100 -13.01 7.35 1.44
C PRO A 100 -13.04 6.90 2.91
N ALA A 101 -13.47 5.66 3.19
CA ALA A 101 -13.62 5.18 4.56
C ALA A 101 -12.26 5.03 5.27
N CYS A 102 -11.19 4.67 4.55
CA CYS A 102 -9.82 4.59 5.06
C CYS A 102 -8.79 4.87 3.96
N LEU A 103 -7.50 4.86 4.33
CA LEU A 103 -6.38 5.11 3.40
C LEU A 103 -6.17 3.99 2.36
N LEU A 104 -6.76 2.80 2.56
CA LEU A 104 -6.63 1.65 1.68
C LEU A 104 -7.89 1.39 0.82
N CYS A 105 -8.98 2.13 1.04
CA CYS A 105 -10.16 1.97 0.21
C CYS A 105 -9.86 2.27 -1.27
N ARG A 106 -10.49 1.49 -2.17
CA ARG A 106 -10.33 1.65 -3.63
C ARG A 106 -10.64 3.06 -4.14
N GLU A 107 -11.49 3.77 -3.44
CA GLU A 107 -11.90 5.16 -3.71
C GLU A 107 -10.75 6.15 -3.56
N ASN A 108 -9.62 5.74 -2.97
CA ASN A 108 -8.40 6.55 -2.94
C ASN A 108 -7.72 6.67 -4.31
N GLU A 109 -8.00 5.76 -5.27
CA GLU A 109 -7.43 5.85 -6.60
C GLU A 109 -7.86 7.16 -7.27
N GLY A 110 -6.90 8.05 -7.54
CA GLY A 110 -7.16 9.35 -8.14
C GLY A 110 -7.80 10.39 -7.21
N TYR A 111 -7.97 10.09 -5.92
CA TYR A 111 -8.63 10.98 -4.97
C TYR A 111 -7.88 12.30 -4.76
N ALA A 112 -8.62 13.43 -4.83
CA ALA A 112 -8.03 14.76 -4.71
C ALA A 112 -7.54 15.12 -3.28
N GLY A 113 -8.01 14.38 -2.26
CA GLY A 113 -7.67 14.63 -0.87
C GLY A 113 -8.53 15.70 -0.20
N HIS A 114 -8.40 15.77 1.13
CA HIS A 114 -8.93 16.85 1.97
C HIS A 114 -8.04 17.02 3.23
N LEU A 115 -8.38 17.94 4.14
CA LEU A 115 -7.53 18.29 5.29
C LEU A 115 -7.04 17.12 6.15
N SER A 116 -7.87 16.09 6.33
CA SER A 116 -7.57 14.91 7.15
C SER A 116 -7.30 13.65 6.35
N HIS A 117 -7.31 13.71 5.01
CA HIS A 117 -7.10 12.56 4.14
C HIS A 117 -6.21 12.94 2.94
N PRO A 118 -5.08 12.28 2.73
CA PRO A 118 -4.10 12.70 1.74
C PRO A 118 -4.62 12.52 0.32
N ALA A 119 -4.14 13.39 -0.56
CA ALA A 119 -4.33 13.26 -1.99
C ALA A 119 -3.66 12.00 -2.55
N ARG A 120 -4.28 11.36 -3.52
CA ARG A 120 -3.84 10.13 -4.19
C ARG A 120 -4.02 10.21 -5.71
N GLN A 121 -3.91 11.41 -6.29
CA GLN A 121 -4.13 11.63 -7.72
C GLN A 121 -3.14 10.88 -8.61
N ASN A 122 -1.93 10.67 -8.13
CA ASN A 122 -0.85 9.89 -8.75
C ASN A 122 -0.86 8.39 -8.38
N HIS A 123 -1.87 7.93 -7.64
CA HIS A 123 -2.02 6.54 -7.22
C HIS A 123 -2.90 5.77 -8.21
N ARG A 124 -2.48 4.54 -8.53
CA ARG A 124 -3.24 3.55 -9.30
C ARG A 124 -3.23 2.23 -8.56
N ILE A 125 -4.29 1.47 -8.69
CA ILE A 125 -4.45 0.15 -8.09
C ILE A 125 -4.71 -0.91 -9.16
N ILE A 126 -4.23 -2.11 -8.92
CA ILE A 126 -4.37 -3.23 -9.84
C ILE A 126 -5.44 -4.19 -9.31
N PRO A 127 -6.53 -4.45 -10.05
CA PRO A 127 -7.50 -5.44 -9.65
C PRO A 127 -6.92 -6.85 -9.79
N ILE A 128 -7.10 -7.68 -8.77
CA ILE A 128 -6.75 -9.10 -8.75
C ILE A 128 -7.94 -9.90 -8.21
N THR A 129 -7.97 -11.19 -8.49
CA THR A 129 -8.99 -12.10 -7.97
C THR A 129 -8.34 -13.12 -7.05
N LEU A 130 -8.82 -13.25 -5.81
CA LEU A 130 -8.35 -14.24 -4.85
C LEU A 130 -9.54 -15.10 -4.41
N CYS A 131 -9.43 -16.41 -4.62
CA CYS A 131 -10.49 -17.37 -4.32
C CYS A 131 -11.88 -16.95 -4.87
N GLY A 132 -11.92 -16.36 -6.08
CA GLY A 132 -13.15 -15.90 -6.74
C GLY A 132 -13.66 -14.54 -6.27
N GLU A 133 -13.04 -13.90 -5.29
CA GLU A 133 -13.40 -12.57 -4.81
C GLU A 133 -12.47 -11.50 -5.37
N GLN A 134 -13.02 -10.29 -5.56
CA GLN A 134 -12.24 -9.15 -6.06
C GLN A 134 -11.44 -8.48 -4.94
N TYR A 135 -10.14 -8.37 -5.17
CA TYR A 135 -9.15 -7.66 -4.40
C TYR A 135 -8.41 -6.63 -5.27
N TYR A 136 -7.62 -5.81 -4.62
CA TYR A 136 -6.71 -4.88 -5.28
C TYR A 136 -5.32 -5.01 -4.71
N LEU A 137 -4.33 -4.86 -5.59
CA LEU A 137 -2.93 -4.74 -5.25
C LEU A 137 -2.51 -3.28 -5.38
N GLN A 138 -1.84 -2.76 -4.37
CA GLN A 138 -1.15 -1.48 -4.40
C GLN A 138 0.21 -1.59 -3.72
N TYR A 139 1.19 -0.82 -4.20
CA TYR A 139 2.42 -0.68 -3.44
C TYR A 139 2.21 0.22 -2.22
N SER A 140 2.93 -0.09 -1.15
CA SER A 140 3.03 0.82 0.00
C SER A 140 3.99 1.95 -0.35
N PRO A 141 3.64 3.21 -0.06
CA PRO A 141 4.60 4.31 -0.15
C PRO A 141 5.67 4.25 0.95
N TYR A 142 5.55 3.30 1.87
CA TYR A 142 6.46 3.06 2.99
C TYR A 142 7.05 1.66 2.85
N VAL A 143 8.37 1.56 2.83
CA VAL A 143 9.06 0.34 2.45
C VAL A 143 9.72 -0.31 3.67
N TYR A 144 9.24 -1.49 4.08
CA TYR A 144 9.94 -2.37 5.00
C TYR A 144 10.83 -3.36 4.23
N TYR A 145 10.29 -3.92 3.16
CA TYR A 145 10.97 -4.79 2.20
C TYR A 145 10.90 -4.15 0.82
N ASN A 146 11.78 -4.58 -0.08
CA ASN A 146 11.69 -4.19 -1.48
C ASN A 146 10.33 -4.62 -2.04
N GLU A 147 9.73 -3.75 -2.84
CA GLU A 147 8.43 -4.00 -3.48
C GLU A 147 7.31 -4.35 -2.48
N HIS A 148 7.36 -3.74 -1.26
CA HIS A 148 6.32 -3.93 -0.27
C HIS A 148 4.96 -3.49 -0.82
N CYS A 149 4.04 -4.44 -0.95
CA CYS A 149 2.69 -4.20 -1.44
C CYS A 149 1.62 -4.56 -0.39
N ILE A 150 0.43 -4.06 -0.62
CA ILE A 150 -0.74 -4.30 0.20
C ILE A 150 -1.83 -4.86 -0.70
N ILE A 151 -2.42 -5.97 -0.25
CA ILE A 151 -3.57 -6.59 -0.90
C ILE A 151 -4.79 -6.34 -0.03
N PHE A 152 -5.82 -5.72 -0.60
CA PHE A 152 -7.02 -5.35 0.14
C PHE A 152 -8.30 -5.70 -0.63
N ASN A 153 -9.36 -5.99 0.11
CA ASN A 153 -10.64 -6.37 -0.46
C ASN A 153 -11.31 -5.17 -1.17
N LYS A 154 -12.13 -5.46 -2.17
CA LYS A 154 -12.97 -4.47 -2.85
C LYS A 154 -13.86 -3.68 -1.88
N ASN A 155 -14.33 -4.35 -0.84
CA ASN A 155 -15.19 -3.77 0.19
C ASN A 155 -14.37 -3.41 1.41
N HIS A 156 -14.78 -2.36 2.12
CA HIS A 156 -14.17 -1.99 3.40
C HIS A 156 -14.68 -2.95 4.49
N ILE A 157 -13.96 -4.04 4.70
CA ILE A 157 -14.26 -5.10 5.67
C ILE A 157 -13.09 -5.32 6.63
N PRO A 158 -13.34 -5.74 7.86
CA PRO A 158 -12.28 -6.08 8.82
C PRO A 158 -11.42 -7.25 8.30
N MET A 159 -10.11 -7.16 8.58
CA MET A 159 -9.24 -8.34 8.47
C MET A 159 -9.49 -9.27 9.64
N VAL A 160 -9.62 -10.55 9.35
CA VAL A 160 -9.75 -11.61 10.35
C VAL A 160 -8.83 -12.76 10.01
N ILE A 161 -8.31 -13.46 11.03
CA ILE A 161 -7.53 -14.68 10.85
C ILE A 161 -8.49 -15.86 10.85
N ASN A 162 -8.60 -16.53 9.71
CA ASN A 162 -9.39 -17.74 9.54
C ASN A 162 -8.88 -18.55 8.34
N GLU A 163 -9.42 -19.74 8.11
CA GLU A 163 -9.06 -20.60 6.99
C GLU A 163 -9.22 -19.91 5.63
N ILE A 164 -10.26 -19.10 5.46
CA ILE A 164 -10.52 -18.37 4.20
C ILE A 164 -9.40 -17.36 3.92
N THR A 165 -8.91 -16.68 4.94
CA THR A 165 -7.79 -15.74 4.83
C THR A 165 -6.51 -16.48 4.44
N PHE A 166 -6.21 -17.63 5.06
CA PHE A 166 -5.07 -18.44 4.67
C PHE A 166 -5.15 -18.91 3.22
N ASN A 167 -6.31 -19.37 2.78
CA ASN A 167 -6.51 -19.76 1.38
C ASN A 167 -6.27 -18.60 0.41
N LYS A 168 -6.65 -17.38 0.77
CA LYS A 168 -6.38 -16.17 -0.03
C LYS A 168 -4.89 -15.82 -0.07
N LEU A 169 -4.16 -15.96 1.05
CA LEU A 169 -2.71 -15.78 1.05
C LEU A 169 -2.01 -16.79 0.14
N LEU A 170 -2.42 -18.05 0.19
CA LEU A 170 -1.88 -19.12 -0.67
C LEU A 170 -2.22 -18.86 -2.14
N ASP A 171 -3.44 -18.44 -2.46
CA ASP A 171 -3.84 -18.12 -3.82
C ASP A 171 -3.06 -16.91 -4.36
N PHE A 172 -2.79 -15.90 -3.54
CA PHE A 172 -1.93 -14.78 -3.92
C PHE A 172 -0.50 -15.25 -4.27
N VAL A 173 0.13 -16.03 -3.42
CA VAL A 173 1.49 -16.54 -3.66
C VAL A 173 1.53 -17.48 -4.88
N LYS A 174 0.45 -18.23 -5.15
CA LYS A 174 0.32 -19.00 -6.37
C LYS A 174 0.32 -18.13 -7.63
N GLN A 175 -0.36 -16.99 -7.60
CA GLN A 175 -0.40 -16.04 -8.71
C GLN A 175 0.91 -15.23 -8.84
N PHE A 176 1.56 -14.91 -7.73
CA PHE A 176 2.79 -14.13 -7.64
C PHE A 176 3.87 -14.88 -6.85
N PRO A 177 4.48 -15.94 -7.43
CA PRO A 177 5.35 -16.86 -6.68
C PRO A 177 6.70 -16.26 -6.26
N HIS A 178 7.01 -15.05 -6.66
CA HIS A 178 8.19 -14.29 -6.26
C HIS A 178 7.92 -13.38 -5.03
N TYR A 179 6.69 -13.37 -4.49
CA TYR A 179 6.33 -12.68 -3.26
C TYR A 179 6.18 -13.66 -2.10
N MET A 180 6.41 -13.18 -0.90
CA MET A 180 5.86 -13.77 0.31
C MET A 180 4.61 -12.99 0.74
N ALA A 181 3.67 -13.67 1.38
CA ALA A 181 2.44 -13.06 1.85
C ALA A 181 2.26 -13.29 3.35
N GLY A 182 1.71 -12.31 4.03
CA GLY A 182 1.38 -12.39 5.45
C GLY A 182 0.21 -11.48 5.79
N SER A 183 -0.39 -11.68 6.94
CA SER A 183 -1.44 -10.83 7.48
C SER A 183 -1.07 -10.39 8.89
N ASN A 184 -1.36 -9.14 9.21
CA ASN A 184 -1.27 -8.59 10.55
C ASN A 184 -2.66 -8.41 11.19
N ALA A 185 -3.66 -9.16 10.73
CA ALA A 185 -4.98 -9.21 11.34
C ALA A 185 -4.88 -9.56 12.83
N ASP A 186 -5.80 -9.04 13.61
CA ASP A 186 -5.90 -9.25 15.06
C ASP A 186 -4.72 -8.71 15.90
N LEU A 187 -3.77 -7.99 15.31
CA LEU A 187 -2.75 -7.30 16.08
C LEU A 187 -3.31 -5.99 16.66
N PRO A 188 -3.30 -5.81 18.00
CA PRO A 188 -3.93 -4.66 18.64
C PRO A 188 -3.25 -3.32 18.32
N ILE A 189 -2.00 -3.35 17.92
CA ILE A 189 -1.20 -2.15 17.61
C ILE A 189 -1.50 -1.60 16.21
N VAL A 190 -1.90 -2.46 15.27
CA VAL A 190 -2.08 -2.06 13.88
C VAL A 190 -3.44 -1.41 13.66
N GLY A 191 -4.38 -1.58 14.58
CA GLY A 191 -5.67 -0.88 14.63
C GLY A 191 -6.45 -0.95 13.31
N GLY A 192 -6.06 -1.87 12.47
CA GLY A 192 -6.49 -1.86 11.11
C GLY A 192 -7.44 -2.97 10.81
N SER A 193 -8.67 -2.72 11.10
CA SER A 193 -9.72 -3.36 10.30
C SER A 193 -9.69 -2.73 8.91
N ILE A 194 -9.16 -3.41 7.95
CA ILE A 194 -9.29 -3.08 6.55
C ILE A 194 -9.92 -4.26 5.84
#